data_af26a83546089346b78253af6278df00
#
_entry.id   af26a83546089346b78253af6278df00
#
_cell.length_a   1.000
_cell.length_b   1.000
_cell.length_c   1.000
_cell.angle_alpha   90.00
_cell.angle_beta   90.00
_cell.angle_gamma   90.00
#
_symmetry.space_group_name_H-M   'P 1'
#
loop_
_entity.id
_entity.type
_entity.pdbx_description
1 polymer ?
#
loop_
_entity_poly.entity_id
_entity_poly.type
_entity_poly.pdbx_seq_one_letter_code
_entity_poly.pdbx_strand_id
1 'polypeptide(L)'
;MKNLYALILSVALAAFATTTVSAQCADKAIKKATKDGLGTYIFESAAFKPLSAFNSTKGEVEAAFSVYSQESYRVLNLCQGFSEMPEFSVRDSERNVLYSSSKDKDRKGAYDFVAQKSGDYTIVFKVANADQKNGNACVAFAIGYK
;
A
#
# COMPACT_ATOMS: atom_id res chain seq x y z
N MET A 1 -5.33 -14.02 59.66
CA MET A 1 -5.87 -14.45 58.33
C MET A 1 -6.56 -13.32 57.56
N LYS A 2 -6.23 -12.06 57.80
CA LYS A 2 -6.88 -10.90 57.05
C LYS A 2 -5.99 -10.28 56.00
N ASN A 3 -4.74 -10.69 55.84
CA ASN A 3 -3.80 -10.07 54.92
C ASN A 3 -3.50 -10.90 53.65
N LEU A 4 -4.15 -12.04 53.47
CA LEU A 4 -3.87 -12.91 52.34
C LEU A 4 -4.75 -12.60 51.11
N TYR A 5 -5.85 -11.89 51.31
CA TYR A 5 -6.77 -11.55 50.21
C TYR A 5 -6.43 -10.23 49.48
N ALA A 6 -5.57 -9.42 50.09
CA ALA A 6 -5.15 -8.15 49.48
C ALA A 6 -4.04 -8.35 48.41
N LEU A 7 -3.34 -9.48 48.39
CA LEU A 7 -2.24 -9.73 47.48
C LEU A 7 -2.67 -10.40 46.16
N ILE A 8 -3.90 -10.94 46.11
CA ILE A 8 -4.40 -11.65 44.89
C ILE A 8 -5.10 -10.68 43.94
N LEU A 9 -5.54 -9.51 44.43
CA LEU A 9 -6.27 -8.55 43.60
C LEU A 9 -5.39 -7.61 42.78
N SER A 10 -4.09 -7.55 43.07
CA SER A 10 -3.16 -6.64 42.36
C SER A 10 -2.46 -7.26 41.16
N VAL A 11 -2.60 -8.58 40.92
CA VAL A 11 -1.95 -9.27 39.79
C VAL A 11 -2.85 -9.39 38.56
N ALA A 12 -4.15 -9.16 38.72
CA ALA A 12 -5.13 -9.36 37.64
C ALA A 12 -5.31 -8.13 36.70
N LEU A 13 -4.66 -7.01 36.96
CA LEU A 13 -4.87 -5.76 36.17
C LEU A 13 -3.72 -5.45 35.19
N ALA A 14 -2.70 -6.33 35.11
CA ALA A 14 -1.54 -6.09 34.24
C ALA A 14 -1.61 -6.82 32.87
N ALA A 15 -2.70 -7.48 32.53
CA ALA A 15 -2.76 -8.36 31.35
C ALA A 15 -3.57 -7.84 30.16
N PHE A 16 -3.96 -6.56 30.11
CA PHE A 16 -4.66 -5.98 28.98
C PHE A 16 -3.95 -4.77 28.35
N ALA A 17 -2.64 -4.80 28.31
CA ALA A 17 -1.95 -4.06 27.27
C ALA A 17 -1.99 -4.90 25.98
N THR A 18 -3.16 -5.14 25.45
CA THR A 18 -3.28 -5.47 24.02
C THR A 18 -2.74 -4.26 23.29
N THR A 19 -1.48 -4.33 22.91
CA THR A 19 -0.95 -3.46 21.87
C THR A 19 -1.86 -3.64 20.68
N THR A 20 -2.79 -2.74 20.51
CA THR A 20 -3.43 -2.52 19.23
C THR A 20 -2.31 -2.18 18.28
N VAL A 21 -1.77 -3.17 17.58
CA VAL A 21 -1.03 -2.98 16.33
C VAL A 21 -2.09 -2.46 15.36
N SER A 22 -2.40 -1.21 15.54
CA SER A 22 -3.46 -0.54 14.86
C SER A 22 -2.94 0.00 13.54
N ALA A 23 -3.62 -0.37 12.49
CA ALA A 23 -4.14 0.58 11.52
C ALA A 23 -3.19 1.73 11.12
N GLN A 24 -1.96 1.41 10.76
CA GLN A 24 -1.06 2.43 10.27
C GLN A 24 -1.25 2.73 8.78
N CYS A 25 -2.04 1.94 8.10
CA CYS A 25 -2.66 2.34 6.86
C CYS A 25 -3.83 3.30 7.18
N ALA A 26 -3.54 4.57 7.46
CA ALA A 26 -4.53 5.56 7.89
C ALA A 26 -5.59 5.77 6.80
N ASP A 27 -6.70 5.09 6.93
CA ASP A 27 -7.80 5.01 5.97
C ASP A 27 -8.26 6.41 5.49
N LYS A 28 -8.41 7.37 6.40
CA LYS A 28 -8.82 8.74 6.04
C LYS A 28 -7.80 9.48 5.16
N ALA A 29 -6.52 9.34 5.46
CA ALA A 29 -5.46 10.00 4.68
C ALA A 29 -5.38 9.40 3.27
N ILE A 30 -5.45 8.07 3.16
CA ILE A 30 -5.43 7.37 1.88
C ILE A 30 -6.67 7.71 1.06
N LYS A 31 -7.87 7.71 1.65
CA LYS A 31 -9.10 8.11 0.94
C LYS A 31 -9.04 9.55 0.42
N LYS A 32 -8.52 10.48 1.23
CA LYS A 32 -8.34 11.86 0.79
C LYS A 32 -7.32 11.95 -0.34
N ALA A 33 -6.14 11.34 -0.19
CA ALA A 33 -5.09 11.34 -1.20
C ALA A 33 -5.55 10.65 -2.51
N THR A 34 -6.36 9.59 -2.41
CA THR A 34 -7.00 8.94 -3.56
C THR A 34 -7.89 9.91 -4.31
N LYS A 35 -8.81 10.56 -3.61
CA LYS A 35 -9.73 11.53 -4.22
C LYS A 35 -8.99 12.69 -4.89
N ASP A 36 -8.03 13.27 -4.20
CA ASP A 36 -7.26 14.40 -4.70
C ASP A 36 -6.37 14.00 -5.89
N GLY A 37 -5.75 12.81 -5.82
CA GLY A 37 -4.83 12.31 -6.84
C GLY A 37 -5.52 11.81 -8.11
N LEU A 38 -6.71 11.22 -8.01
CA LEU A 38 -7.46 10.76 -9.17
C LEU A 38 -8.00 11.92 -10.03
N GLY A 39 -8.33 13.05 -9.41
CA GLY A 39 -8.83 14.22 -10.15
C GLY A 39 -10.10 13.89 -10.92
N THR A 40 -10.01 13.88 -12.27
CA THR A 40 -11.16 13.59 -13.18
C THR A 40 -11.37 12.10 -13.47
N TYR A 41 -10.49 11.23 -12.97
CA TYR A 41 -10.66 9.79 -13.13
C TYR A 41 -11.70 9.25 -12.15
N ILE A 42 -12.50 8.30 -12.62
CA ILE A 42 -13.48 7.59 -11.80
C ILE A 42 -12.72 6.55 -10.97
N PHE A 43 -12.97 6.52 -9.67
CA PHE A 43 -12.37 5.51 -8.79
C PHE A 43 -12.82 4.10 -9.19
N GLU A 44 -11.87 3.20 -9.36
CA GLU A 44 -12.11 1.79 -9.64
C GLU A 44 -11.79 0.92 -8.43
N SER A 45 -10.56 0.97 -7.97
CA SER A 45 -10.09 0.13 -6.87
C SER A 45 -8.96 0.78 -6.09
N ALA A 46 -8.76 0.30 -4.88
CA ALA A 46 -7.59 0.62 -4.07
C ALA A 46 -7.23 -0.57 -3.19
N ALA A 47 -5.95 -0.72 -2.92
CA ALA A 47 -5.48 -1.62 -1.88
C ALA A 47 -4.53 -0.87 -0.96
N PHE A 48 -4.66 -1.16 0.33
CA PHE A 48 -3.77 -0.66 1.37
C PHE A 48 -3.64 -1.74 2.44
N LYS A 49 -2.43 -2.18 2.64
CA LYS A 49 -2.10 -3.25 3.58
C LYS A 49 -0.76 -2.95 4.25
N PRO A 50 -0.58 -3.36 5.50
CA PRO A 50 0.74 -3.29 6.13
C PRO A 50 1.73 -4.11 5.32
N LEU A 51 2.98 -3.64 5.27
CA LEU A 51 4.05 -4.33 4.54
C LEU A 51 4.19 -5.79 4.96
N SER A 52 3.99 -6.07 6.25
CA SER A 52 4.02 -7.43 6.81
C SER A 52 2.96 -8.39 6.22
N ALA A 53 1.90 -7.87 5.59
CA ALA A 53 0.87 -8.68 4.95
C ALA A 53 1.27 -9.17 3.55
N PHE A 54 2.40 -8.73 3.03
CA PHE A 54 2.92 -9.13 1.73
C PHE A 54 4.08 -10.10 1.90
N ASN A 55 4.07 -11.18 1.12
CA ASN A 55 5.24 -12.02 0.94
C ASN A 55 6.21 -11.27 0.01
N SER A 56 7.10 -10.48 0.58
CA SER A 56 8.11 -9.80 -0.21
C SER A 56 9.24 -10.77 -0.55
N THR A 57 9.32 -11.19 -1.79
CA THR A 57 10.50 -11.87 -2.30
C THR A 57 11.44 -10.80 -2.86
N LYS A 58 12.66 -10.73 -2.34
CA LYS A 58 13.69 -9.76 -2.78
C LYS A 58 13.30 -8.27 -2.61
N GLY A 59 12.43 -7.94 -1.63
CA GLY A 59 12.01 -6.56 -1.40
C GLY A 59 11.01 -6.01 -2.42
N GLU A 60 10.40 -6.88 -3.23
CA GLU A 60 9.33 -6.50 -4.16
C GLU A 60 7.97 -6.97 -3.62
N VAL A 61 6.97 -6.10 -3.77
CA VAL A 61 5.56 -6.38 -3.46
C VAL A 61 4.77 -6.21 -4.73
N GLU A 62 4.04 -7.23 -5.13
CA GLU A 62 3.23 -7.23 -6.35
C GLU A 62 1.73 -7.19 -6.02
N ALA A 63 0.95 -6.43 -6.80
CA ALA A 63 -0.50 -6.45 -6.75
C ALA A 63 -1.07 -6.39 -8.17
N ALA A 64 -2.05 -7.24 -8.46
CA ALA A 64 -2.72 -7.26 -9.76
C ALA A 64 -3.94 -6.34 -9.75
N PHE A 65 -4.27 -5.78 -10.92
CA PHE A 65 -5.51 -5.08 -11.19
C PHE A 65 -5.93 -5.31 -12.65
N SER A 66 -7.23 -5.36 -12.89
CA SER A 66 -7.75 -5.64 -14.23
C SER A 66 -7.94 -4.35 -15.01
N VAL A 67 -7.68 -4.40 -16.32
CA VAL A 67 -7.89 -3.28 -17.24
C VAL A 67 -8.64 -3.73 -18.49
N TYR A 68 -9.35 -2.79 -19.11
CA TYR A 68 -10.02 -2.97 -20.41
C TYR A 68 -9.29 -2.20 -21.50
N SER A 69 -9.14 -2.84 -22.64
CA SER A 69 -8.49 -2.22 -23.83
C SER A 69 -9.15 -0.92 -24.22
N GLN A 70 -8.33 0.08 -24.58
CA GLN A 70 -8.73 1.42 -25.02
C GLN A 70 -9.21 2.37 -23.89
N GLU A 71 -9.35 1.89 -22.68
CA GLU A 71 -9.64 2.72 -21.51
C GLU A 71 -8.38 3.43 -21.01
N SER A 72 -8.56 4.62 -20.48
CA SER A 72 -7.50 5.39 -19.83
C SER A 72 -7.47 5.11 -18.33
N TYR A 73 -6.31 4.83 -17.80
CA TYR A 73 -6.12 4.53 -16.38
C TYR A 73 -5.13 5.48 -15.73
N ARG A 74 -5.36 5.74 -14.46
CA ARG A 74 -4.42 6.40 -13.55
C ARG A 74 -4.12 5.48 -12.38
N VAL A 75 -2.84 5.22 -12.16
CA VAL A 75 -2.33 4.49 -10.98
C VAL A 75 -1.68 5.49 -10.05
N LEU A 76 -2.06 5.46 -8.77
CA LEU A 76 -1.49 6.29 -7.72
C LEU A 76 -0.66 5.44 -6.75
N ASN A 77 0.56 5.87 -6.45
CA ASN A 77 1.34 5.37 -5.33
C ASN A 77 1.01 6.19 -4.08
N LEU A 78 0.41 5.56 -3.10
CA LEU A 78 -0.07 6.16 -1.85
C LEU A 78 0.62 5.55 -0.62
N CYS A 79 1.77 4.91 -0.81
CA CYS A 79 2.53 4.27 0.26
C CYS A 79 2.86 5.24 1.39
N GLN A 80 2.84 4.76 2.63
CA GLN A 80 3.06 5.55 3.84
C GLN A 80 3.97 4.83 4.83
N GLY A 81 4.66 5.59 5.69
CA GLY A 81 5.48 5.04 6.76
C GLY A 81 6.82 4.45 6.30
N PHE A 82 7.23 4.71 5.07
CA PHE A 82 8.54 4.34 4.54
C PHE A 82 9.55 5.48 4.78
N SER A 83 10.84 5.14 4.90
CA SER A 83 11.92 6.12 4.98
C SER A 83 12.05 6.94 3.69
N GLU A 84 11.82 6.26 2.55
CA GLU A 84 11.69 6.87 1.23
C GLU A 84 10.47 6.27 0.54
N MET A 85 9.78 7.07 -0.27
CA MET A 85 8.67 6.57 -1.08
C MET A 85 9.13 5.39 -1.92
N PRO A 86 8.50 4.21 -1.80
CA PRO A 86 8.87 3.05 -2.60
C PRO A 86 8.81 3.35 -4.09
N GLU A 87 9.82 2.90 -4.82
CA GLU A 87 9.74 2.88 -6.27
C GLU A 87 8.59 1.97 -6.70
N PHE A 88 7.85 2.39 -7.72
CA PHE A 88 6.84 1.52 -8.30
C PHE A 88 6.99 1.42 -9.81
N SER A 89 6.56 0.29 -10.33
CA SER A 89 6.45 0.05 -11.76
C SER A 89 5.09 -0.56 -12.10
N VAL A 90 4.64 -0.30 -13.31
CA VAL A 90 3.43 -0.89 -13.87
C VAL A 90 3.83 -1.83 -15.01
N ARG A 91 3.33 -3.05 -14.97
CA ARG A 91 3.58 -4.08 -16.00
C ARG A 91 2.25 -4.47 -16.64
N ASP A 92 2.29 -4.72 -17.95
CA ASP A 92 1.13 -5.24 -18.67
C ASP A 92 0.89 -6.74 -18.40
N SER A 93 -0.14 -7.30 -19.04
CA SER A 93 -0.48 -8.71 -18.90
C SER A 93 0.60 -9.67 -19.44
N GLU A 94 1.51 -9.20 -20.27
CA GLU A 94 2.67 -9.93 -20.77
C GLU A 94 3.93 -9.69 -19.94
N ARG A 95 3.79 -8.95 -18.80
CA ARG A 95 4.86 -8.55 -17.87
C ARG A 95 5.87 -7.55 -18.46
N ASN A 96 5.56 -6.89 -19.58
CA ASN A 96 6.35 -5.79 -20.08
C ASN A 96 6.22 -4.58 -19.14
N VAL A 97 7.33 -3.91 -18.85
CA VAL A 97 7.33 -2.71 -18.01
C VAL A 97 6.85 -1.51 -18.83
N LEU A 98 5.66 -1.01 -18.52
CA LEU A 98 5.09 0.20 -19.12
C LEU A 98 5.65 1.46 -18.47
N TYR A 99 5.86 1.41 -17.16
CA TYR A 99 6.35 2.53 -16.36
C TYR A 99 7.24 2.05 -15.22
N SER A 100 8.22 2.90 -14.88
CA SER A 100 9.02 2.73 -13.67
C SER A 100 9.36 4.10 -13.11
N SER A 101 8.97 4.37 -11.86
CA SER A 101 9.24 5.63 -11.18
C SER A 101 10.73 5.89 -10.96
N SER A 102 11.59 4.86 -11.01
CA SER A 102 13.04 5.02 -10.93
C SER A 102 13.64 5.75 -12.16
N LYS A 103 12.91 5.72 -13.28
CA LYS A 103 13.30 6.40 -14.52
C LYS A 103 12.65 7.77 -14.67
N ASP A 104 11.69 8.10 -13.82
CA ASP A 104 10.98 9.37 -13.84
C ASP A 104 11.69 10.37 -12.92
N LYS A 105 12.28 11.41 -13.53
CA LYS A 105 12.99 12.45 -12.79
C LYS A 105 12.10 13.22 -11.82
N ASP A 106 10.84 13.36 -12.16
CA ASP A 106 9.86 14.08 -11.34
C ASP A 106 9.28 13.22 -10.21
N ARG A 107 9.55 11.91 -10.21
CA ARG A 107 9.07 10.91 -9.23
C ARG A 107 7.61 11.15 -8.82
N LYS A 108 6.78 11.41 -9.81
CA LYS A 108 5.35 11.63 -9.56
C LYS A 108 4.76 10.36 -8.96
N GLY A 109 4.01 10.49 -7.89
CA GLY A 109 3.30 9.38 -7.28
C GLY A 109 2.12 8.87 -8.13
N ALA A 110 2.08 9.19 -9.42
CA ALA A 110 1.01 8.85 -10.34
C ALA A 110 1.55 8.48 -11.72
N TYR A 111 0.88 7.56 -12.39
CA TYR A 111 1.13 7.19 -13.78
C TYR A 111 -0.18 7.04 -14.54
N ASP A 112 -0.28 7.75 -15.67
CA ASP A 112 -1.43 7.71 -16.59
C ASP A 112 -1.06 6.93 -17.84
N PHE A 113 -1.95 6.04 -18.28
CA PHE A 113 -1.77 5.26 -19.50
C PHE A 113 -3.09 4.86 -20.14
N VAL A 114 -3.04 4.52 -21.42
CA VAL A 114 -4.14 3.87 -22.14
C VAL A 114 -3.82 2.40 -22.29
N ALA A 115 -4.71 1.52 -21.82
CA ALA A 115 -4.50 0.08 -21.91
C ALA A 115 -4.60 -0.37 -23.38
N GLN A 116 -3.54 -0.97 -23.89
CA GLN A 116 -3.52 -1.48 -25.28
C GLN A 116 -4.28 -2.81 -25.41
N LYS A 117 -4.29 -3.60 -24.36
CA LYS A 117 -4.95 -4.90 -24.29
C LYS A 117 -5.70 -5.01 -22.96
N SER A 118 -6.84 -5.68 -22.96
CA SER A 118 -7.52 -6.09 -21.73
C SER A 118 -6.75 -7.20 -21.03
N GLY A 119 -6.82 -7.24 -19.71
CA GLY A 119 -6.20 -8.28 -18.90
C GLY A 119 -5.74 -7.79 -17.54
N ASP A 120 -5.05 -8.66 -16.81
CA ASP A 120 -4.51 -8.33 -15.51
C ASP A 120 -3.13 -7.69 -15.66
N TYR A 121 -3.05 -6.43 -15.24
CA TYR A 121 -1.81 -5.69 -15.12
C TYR A 121 -1.30 -5.79 -13.69
N THR A 122 -0.03 -5.51 -13.49
CA THR A 122 0.61 -5.64 -12.18
C THR A 122 1.30 -4.34 -11.81
N ILE A 123 1.01 -3.84 -10.60
CA ILE A 123 1.82 -2.83 -9.95
C ILE A 123 2.84 -3.52 -9.05
N VAL A 124 4.10 -3.12 -9.15
CA VAL A 124 5.20 -3.66 -8.36
C VAL A 124 5.84 -2.54 -7.57
N PHE A 125 5.89 -2.69 -6.26
CA PHE A 125 6.59 -1.78 -5.36
C PHE A 125 7.92 -2.38 -4.95
N LYS A 126 8.98 -1.60 -5.08
CA LYS A 126 10.31 -1.96 -4.62
C LYS A 126 10.59 -1.28 -3.28
N VAL A 127 10.73 -2.08 -2.25
CA VAL A 127 10.93 -1.62 -0.88
C VAL A 127 12.42 -1.64 -0.55
N ALA A 128 12.96 -0.53 -0.04
CA ALA A 128 14.34 -0.44 0.38
C ALA A 128 14.63 -1.42 1.54
N ASN A 129 15.85 -1.96 1.59
CA ASN A 129 16.26 -2.93 2.62
C ASN A 129 16.02 -2.44 4.04
N ALA A 130 16.20 -1.15 4.30
CA ALA A 130 15.98 -0.53 5.60
C ALA A 130 14.50 -0.62 6.04
N ASP A 131 13.56 -0.62 5.10
CA ASP A 131 12.13 -0.60 5.36
C ASP A 131 11.49 -2.00 5.37
N GLN A 132 12.17 -3.04 4.91
CA GLN A 132 11.59 -4.39 4.77
C GLN A 132 11.11 -5.00 6.10
N LYS A 133 11.63 -4.54 7.23
CA LYS A 133 11.22 -4.96 8.57
C LYS A 133 10.40 -3.90 9.31
N ASN A 134 10.03 -2.82 8.63
CA ASN A 134 9.28 -1.74 9.24
C ASN A 134 7.80 -2.13 9.39
N GLY A 135 7.41 -2.50 10.61
CA GLY A 135 6.01 -2.83 10.93
C GLY A 135 5.02 -1.67 10.78
N ASN A 136 5.53 -0.44 10.61
CA ASN A 136 4.72 0.78 10.47
C ASN A 136 4.48 1.15 9.00
N ALA A 137 5.16 0.48 8.09
CA ALA A 137 5.05 0.75 6.67
C ALA A 137 3.76 0.18 6.08
N CYS A 138 3.10 0.97 5.24
CA CYS A 138 1.88 0.62 4.54
C CYS A 138 2.10 0.74 3.03
N VAL A 139 1.91 -0.35 2.32
CA VAL A 139 1.83 -0.35 0.86
C VAL A 139 0.41 0.01 0.46
N ALA A 140 0.26 1.10 -0.27
CA ALA A 140 -1.04 1.59 -0.71
C ALA A 140 -0.98 2.09 -2.14
N PHE A 141 -2.02 1.79 -2.90
CA PHE A 141 -2.23 2.31 -4.24
C PHE A 141 -3.71 2.48 -4.53
N ALA A 142 -4.03 3.30 -5.52
CA ALA A 142 -5.38 3.43 -6.05
C ALA A 142 -5.34 3.45 -7.58
N ILE A 143 -6.41 2.96 -8.18
CA ILE A 143 -6.63 2.91 -9.62
C ILE A 143 -7.88 3.70 -9.92
N GLY A 144 -7.83 4.52 -10.95
CA GLY A 144 -8.99 5.16 -11.55
C GLY A 144 -8.97 5.00 -13.07
N TYR A 145 -10.13 5.13 -13.69
CA TYR A 145 -10.30 5.04 -15.15
C TYR A 145 -11.11 6.21 -15.70
N LYS A 146 -11.06 6.40 -16.99
CA LYS A 146 -11.90 7.37 -17.72
C LYS A 146 -11.99 7.04 -19.22
#